data_35f9ffb4fccbd6e9dd3ab0377fdb968a
#
_entry.id   35f9ffb4fccbd6e9dd3ab0377fdb968a
#
_cell.length_a   1.000
_cell.length_b   1.000
_cell.length_c   1.000
_cell.angle_alpha   90.00
_cell.angle_beta   90.00
_cell.angle_gamma   90.00
#
_symmetry.space_group_name_H-M   'P 1'
#
loop_
_entity.id
_entity.type
_entity.pdbx_description
1 polymer ?
#
loop_
_entity_poly.entity_id
_entity_poly.type
_entity_poly.pdbx_seq_one_letter_code
_entity_poly.pdbx_strand_id
1 'polypeptide(L)'
;MKIKVLIASALLVSSFSAVATSEVCKNIGEIAMNTADVRDNGISKNLAEVVVKGSAKNNESAEIIGLAIVEMVYAREDMTKEQLRDVAVALCEKNGM
;
A
#
# COMPACT_ATOMS: atom_id res chain seq x y z
N MET A 1 24.62 -16.81 -27.63
CA MET A 1 24.29 -16.52 -27.35
C MET A 1 23.59 -16.37 -27.11
N LYS A 2 23.66 -16.50 -26.85
CA LYS A 2 23.00 -16.39 -26.51
C LYS A 2 22.36 -16.06 -25.94
N ILE A 3 22.46 -16.24 -25.64
CA ILE A 3 21.76 -15.95 -25.02
C ILE A 3 21.01 -15.42 -24.84
N LYS A 4 21.14 -15.42 -24.81
CA LYS A 4 20.35 -14.94 -24.60
C LYS A 4 19.38 -14.75 -24.31
N VAL A 5 19.48 -15.27 -24.30
CA VAL A 5 18.44 -15.10 -23.99
C VAL A 5 17.79 -15.07 -23.38
N LEU A 6 18.13 -15.43 -23.07
CA LEU A 6 17.42 -15.31 -22.45
C LEU A 6 16.94 -14.73 -21.97
N ILE A 7 17.34 -14.71 -21.83
CA ILE A 7 16.75 -14.08 -21.36
C ILE A 7 15.80 -13.67 -21.20
N ALA A 8 15.83 -13.90 -21.44
CA ALA A 8 14.87 -13.48 -21.36
C ALA A 8 14.07 -13.68 -20.85
N SER A 9 14.29 -14.14 -20.65
CA SER A 9 13.43 -14.19 -20.11
C SER A 9 13.13 -14.03 -19.26
N ALA A 10 13.59 -14.15 -19.06
CA ALA A 10 13.19 -13.78 -18.26
C ALA A 10 12.81 -13.18 -17.84
N LEU A 11 12.87 -13.18 -18.13
CA LEU A 11 12.31 -12.51 -17.75
C LEU A 11 11.40 -12.33 -17.52
N LEU A 12 11.35 -12.74 -17.52
CA LEU A 12 10.43 -12.48 -17.34
C LEU A 12 9.83 -12.52 -16.63
N VAL A 13 10.15 -12.81 -16.17
CA VAL A 13 9.60 -12.58 -15.55
C VAL A 13 9.20 -11.98 -15.08
N SER A 14 9.42 -11.80 -15.00
CA SER A 14 8.99 -11.04 -14.56
C SER A 14 8.22 -10.46 -14.62
N SER A 15 7.91 -10.59 -14.93
CA SER A 15 7.16 -9.96 -15.01
C SER A 15 6.22 -10.01 -14.76
N PHE A 16 6.17 -10.39 -14.40
CA PHE A 16 5.30 -10.13 -14.11
C PHE A 16 4.75 -9.90 -13.55
N SER A 17 5.13 -10.29 -13.12
CA SER A 17 4.76 -9.83 -12.42
C SER A 17 4.52 -8.84 -12.27
N ALA A 18 4.96 -8.64 -12.51
CA ALA A 18 4.63 -7.61 -12.29
C ALA A 18 3.56 -7.20 -12.52
N VAL A 19 3.76 -7.50 -12.93
CA VAL A 19 2.93 -7.18 -13.15
C VAL A 19 1.94 -7.05 -12.58
N ALA A 20 1.96 -7.43 -12.05
CA ALA A 20 0.64 -7.45 -11.67
C ALA A 20 0.51 -6.97 -10.30
N THR A 21 0.59 -5.70 -10.19
CA THR A 21 0.09 -5.04 -9.02
C THR A 21 -1.40 -5.29 -9.03
N SER A 22 -1.89 -6.03 -8.07
CA SER A 22 -3.30 -6.33 -7.98
C SER A 22 -4.09 -5.05 -7.71
N GLU A 23 -5.35 -5.08 -8.10
CA GLU A 23 -6.24 -3.97 -7.82
C GLU A 23 -6.32 -3.70 -6.33
N VAL A 24 -6.27 -4.76 -5.52
CA VAL A 24 -6.30 -4.63 -4.07
C VAL A 24 -5.09 -3.85 -3.58
N CYS A 25 -3.91 -4.17 -4.08
CA CYS A 25 -2.70 -3.48 -3.63
C CYS A 25 -2.67 -2.03 -4.08
N LYS A 26 -3.18 -1.74 -5.27
CA LYS A 26 -3.33 -0.36 -5.70
C LYS A 26 -4.24 0.42 -4.76
N ASN A 27 -5.36 -0.17 -4.39
CA ASN A 27 -6.31 0.48 -3.48
C ASN A 27 -5.68 0.71 -2.11
N ILE A 28 -4.89 -0.23 -1.63
CA ILE A 28 -4.19 -0.07 -0.35
C ILE A 28 -3.20 1.08 -0.44
N GLY A 29 -2.51 1.20 -1.58
CA GLY A 29 -1.61 2.33 -1.79
C GLY A 29 -2.34 3.66 -1.76
N GLU A 30 -3.52 3.73 -2.38
CA GLU A 30 -4.32 4.95 -2.36
C GLU A 30 -4.81 5.29 -0.96
N ILE A 31 -5.17 4.28 -0.19
CA ILE A 31 -5.58 4.51 1.20
C ILE A 31 -4.42 5.13 1.98
N ALA A 32 -3.20 4.60 1.79
CA ALA A 32 -2.03 5.15 2.45
C ALA A 32 -1.80 6.61 2.05
N MET A 33 -1.95 6.91 0.77
CA MET A 33 -1.77 8.26 0.26
C MET A 33 -2.80 9.21 0.85
N ASN A 34 -4.07 8.79 0.87
CA ASN A 34 -5.13 9.60 1.44
C ASN A 34 -4.95 9.80 2.95
N THR A 35 -4.48 8.77 3.63
CA THR A 35 -4.20 8.86 5.07
C THR A 35 -3.07 9.86 5.33
N ALA A 36 -2.06 9.87 4.45
CA ALA A 36 -0.96 10.83 4.59
C ALA A 36 -1.46 12.26 4.36
N ASP A 37 -2.39 12.46 3.42
CA ASP A 37 -3.01 13.77 3.23
C ASP A 37 -3.73 14.21 4.50
N VAL A 38 -4.45 13.32 5.12
CA VAL A 38 -5.17 13.59 6.37
C VAL A 38 -4.17 14.00 7.46
N ARG A 39 -3.08 13.24 7.59
CA ARG A 39 -2.02 13.56 8.54
C ARG A 39 -1.44 14.95 8.26
N ASP A 40 -1.13 15.22 6.99
CA ASP A 40 -0.47 16.47 6.61
C ASP A 40 -1.38 17.67 6.81
N ASN A 41 -2.68 17.44 6.84
CA ASN A 41 -3.66 18.50 7.12
C ASN A 41 -3.92 18.69 8.62
N GLY A 42 -3.14 18.04 9.47
CA GLY A 42 -3.19 18.24 10.90
C GLY A 42 -4.25 17.45 11.63
N ILE A 43 -4.84 16.47 10.96
CA ILE A 43 -5.87 15.62 11.58
C ILE A 43 -5.17 14.57 12.44
N SER A 44 -5.67 14.39 13.67
CA SER A 44 -5.02 13.48 14.63
C SER A 44 -5.14 12.03 14.21
N LYS A 45 -4.19 11.23 14.69
CA LYS A 45 -4.20 9.80 14.48
C LYS A 45 -5.49 9.15 14.97
N ASN A 46 -5.95 9.59 16.16
CA ASN A 46 -7.17 9.03 16.73
C ASN A 46 -8.37 9.23 15.82
N LEU A 47 -8.49 10.43 15.23
CA LEU A 47 -9.59 10.69 14.33
C LEU A 47 -9.47 9.85 13.06
N ALA A 48 -8.26 9.70 12.54
CA ALA A 48 -8.04 8.86 11.37
C ALA A 48 -8.47 7.42 11.65
N GLU A 49 -8.19 6.93 12.85
CA GLU A 49 -8.60 5.58 13.24
C GLU A 49 -10.12 5.44 13.30
N VAL A 50 -10.80 6.46 13.81
CA VAL A 50 -12.26 6.45 13.86
C VAL A 50 -12.84 6.38 12.44
N VAL A 51 -12.25 7.13 11.50
CA VAL A 51 -12.71 7.13 10.12
C VAL A 51 -12.52 5.74 9.51
N VAL A 52 -11.38 5.09 9.76
CA VAL A 52 -11.12 3.75 9.27
C VAL A 52 -12.17 2.78 9.78
N LYS A 53 -12.44 2.82 11.07
CA LYS A 53 -13.42 1.90 11.67
C LYS A 53 -14.80 2.10 11.09
N GLY A 54 -15.18 3.38 10.89
CA GLY A 54 -16.46 3.68 10.29
C GLY A 54 -16.57 3.23 8.85
N SER A 55 -15.49 3.37 8.10
CA SER A 55 -15.46 2.99 6.68
C SER A 55 -15.44 1.48 6.49
N ALA A 56 -14.84 0.75 7.43
CA ALA A 56 -14.71 -0.70 7.31
C ALA A 56 -16.03 -1.43 7.50
N LYS A 57 -16.94 -0.87 8.30
CA LYS A 57 -18.33 -1.37 8.40
C LYS A 57 -18.42 -2.88 8.59
N ASN A 58 -17.98 -3.40 9.69
CA ASN A 58 -18.07 -4.83 10.00
C ASN A 58 -17.16 -5.72 9.14
N ASN A 59 -16.32 -5.13 8.31
CA ASN A 59 -15.33 -5.91 7.57
C ASN A 59 -14.04 -5.89 8.39
N GLU A 60 -13.82 -6.98 9.13
CA GLU A 60 -12.70 -7.06 10.05
C GLU A 60 -11.36 -6.94 9.34
N SER A 61 -11.22 -7.59 8.20
CA SER A 61 -9.97 -7.52 7.43
C SER A 61 -9.68 -6.10 6.98
N ALA A 62 -10.70 -5.40 6.50
CA ALA A 62 -10.53 -4.02 6.06
C ALA A 62 -10.14 -3.12 7.23
N GLU A 63 -10.73 -3.35 8.40
CA GLU A 63 -10.40 -2.57 9.59
C GLU A 63 -8.96 -2.79 10.01
N ILE A 64 -8.52 -4.05 10.05
CA ILE A 64 -7.15 -4.38 10.44
C ILE A 64 -6.14 -3.74 9.50
N ILE A 65 -6.39 -3.87 8.20
CA ILE A 65 -5.48 -3.30 7.20
C ILE A 65 -5.47 -1.78 7.29
N GLY A 66 -6.64 -1.17 7.42
CA GLY A 66 -6.74 0.28 7.51
C GLY A 66 -6.04 0.84 8.74
N LEU A 67 -6.20 0.17 9.88
CA LEU A 67 -5.54 0.60 11.11
C LEU A 67 -4.03 0.45 11.01
N ALA A 68 -3.56 -0.62 10.36
CA ALA A 68 -2.12 -0.80 10.14
C ALA A 68 -1.56 0.31 9.26
N ILE A 69 -2.32 0.73 8.25
CA ILE A 69 -1.90 1.83 7.39
C ILE A 69 -1.82 3.14 8.19
N VAL A 70 -2.81 3.41 9.03
CA VAL A 70 -2.79 4.61 9.87
C VAL A 70 -1.55 4.61 10.76
N GLU A 71 -1.26 3.45 11.36
CA GLU A 71 -0.09 3.32 12.23
C GLU A 71 1.18 3.66 11.47
N MET A 72 1.33 3.09 10.28
CA MET A 72 2.53 3.30 9.47
C MET A 72 2.66 4.76 9.05
N VAL A 73 1.58 5.35 8.57
CA VAL A 73 1.59 6.71 8.04
C VAL A 73 1.94 7.72 9.14
N TYR A 74 1.34 7.57 10.31
CA TYR A 74 1.59 8.52 11.39
C TYR A 74 2.93 8.29 12.08
N ALA A 75 3.50 7.09 11.94
CA ALA A 75 4.82 6.80 12.49
C ALA A 75 5.95 7.32 11.59
N ARG A 76 5.66 7.58 10.33
CA ARG A 76 6.68 7.96 9.36
C ARG A 76 6.40 9.35 8.79
N GLU A 77 6.46 10.34 9.66
CA GLU A 77 6.20 11.73 9.25
C GLU A 77 7.23 12.25 8.27
N ASP A 78 8.38 11.58 8.20
CA ASP A 78 9.45 11.93 7.28
C ASP A 78 9.16 11.52 5.83
N MET A 79 8.15 10.70 5.62
CA MET A 79 7.83 10.19 4.29
C MET A 79 6.69 10.96 3.66
N THR A 80 6.81 11.20 2.36
CA THR A 80 5.75 11.86 1.60
C THR A 80 4.63 10.86 1.33
N LYS A 81 3.48 11.40 0.92
CA LYS A 81 2.35 10.53 0.60
C LYS A 81 2.67 9.58 -0.56
N GLU A 82 3.46 10.03 -1.54
CA GLU A 82 3.86 9.17 -2.65
C GLU A 82 4.76 8.03 -2.16
N GLN A 83 5.69 8.35 -1.27
CA GLN A 83 6.56 7.32 -0.70
C GLN A 83 5.77 6.31 0.11
N LEU A 84 4.82 6.79 0.89
CA LEU A 84 3.99 5.90 1.70
C LEU A 84 3.11 5.02 0.83
N ARG A 85 2.58 5.58 -0.26
CA ARG A 85 1.83 4.77 -1.23
C ARG A 85 2.70 3.63 -1.74
N ASP A 86 3.93 3.94 -2.16
CA ASP A 86 4.82 2.93 -2.74
C ASP A 86 5.18 1.87 -1.73
N VAL A 87 5.42 2.25 -0.47
CA VAL A 87 5.70 1.29 0.59
C VAL A 87 4.50 0.39 0.84
N ALA A 88 3.31 0.98 0.90
CA ALA A 88 2.09 0.21 1.15
C ALA A 88 1.83 -0.80 0.03
N VAL A 89 2.02 -0.38 -1.22
CA VAL A 89 1.85 -1.28 -2.36
C VAL A 89 2.86 -2.42 -2.29
N ALA A 90 4.12 -2.09 -2.01
CA ALA A 90 5.18 -3.11 -1.94
C ALA A 90 4.91 -4.12 -0.83
N LEU A 91 4.48 -3.65 0.33
CA LEU A 91 4.15 -4.56 1.43
C LEU A 91 2.96 -5.45 1.10
N CYS A 92 1.96 -4.88 0.45
CA CYS A 92 0.79 -5.63 0.03
C CYS A 92 1.18 -6.75 -0.94
N GLU A 93 1.99 -6.42 -1.94
CA GLU A 93 2.43 -7.40 -2.92
C GLU A 93 3.28 -8.49 -2.29
N LYS A 94 4.16 -8.09 -1.37
CA LYS A 94 5.04 -9.03 -0.69
C LYS A 94 4.24 -10.03 0.14
N ASN A 95 3.13 -9.61 0.69
CA ASN A 95 2.32 -10.48 1.54
C ASN A 95 1.23 -11.22 0.76
N GLY A 96 1.19 -11.08 -0.55
CA GLY A 96 0.28 -11.84 -1.38
C GLY A 96 -1.17 -11.40 -1.31
N MET A 97 -1.40 -10.17 -0.99
CA MET A 97 -2.77 -9.65 -0.88
C MET A 97 -3.37 -9.28 -2.22
#